data_06a2d6c666249955d0b67b7da9258d07
#
_entry.id   06a2d6c666249955d0b67b7da9258d07
#
_cell.length_a   1.000
_cell.length_b   1.000
_cell.length_c   1.000
_cell.angle_alpha   90.00
_cell.angle_beta   90.00
_cell.angle_gamma   90.00
#
_symmetry.space_group_name_H-M   'P 1'
#
loop_
_entity.id
_entity.type
_entity.pdbx_description
1 polymer ?
#
loop_
_entity_poly.entity_id
_entity_poly.type
_entity_poly.pdbx_seq_one_letter_code
_entity_poly.pdbx_strand_id
1 'polypeptide(L)'
;MVRSSKVDRNQILADVIQGWARSHQLTDDPYITGLTRALLENKNLAMWASIDPLAVLPKPNSTAQDGLFKIFRRINMFRNALVFAPVAFTWLAVGKATSAFQEFVEKNTTATVNFLEFWQNGYDVLGSEWRISRVATLDFFIVFLVILLTLFSNYLGEIANKRELESEREIAQERTELAIAIKEYLYSKQTVTRLTLNQGIASAIENLVEATENLQRPRRRAAAKKKSK
;
A
#
# COMPACT_ATOMS: atom_id res chain seq x y z
N MET A 1 -44.37 4.07 -32.69
CA MET A 1 -43.08 4.76 -32.86
C MET A 1 -42.37 4.84 -31.52
N VAL A 2 -41.44 3.93 -31.28
CA VAL A 2 -40.62 3.94 -30.05
C VAL A 2 -39.53 5.00 -30.25
N ARG A 3 -39.61 6.09 -29.50
CA ARG A 3 -38.52 7.05 -29.40
C ARG A 3 -37.32 6.35 -28.81
N SER A 4 -36.34 6.00 -29.62
CA SER A 4 -35.01 5.62 -29.17
C SER A 4 -34.47 6.81 -28.34
N SER A 5 -34.43 6.66 -27.03
CA SER A 5 -33.80 7.64 -26.15
C SER A 5 -32.30 7.63 -26.49
N LYS A 6 -31.82 8.73 -27.06
CA LYS A 6 -30.40 8.95 -27.29
C LYS A 6 -29.74 8.93 -25.91
N VAL A 7 -29.14 7.80 -25.54
CA VAL A 7 -28.48 7.66 -24.25
C VAL A 7 -27.44 8.76 -24.19
N ASP A 8 -27.55 9.61 -23.18
CA ASP A 8 -26.65 10.75 -23.02
C ASP A 8 -25.24 10.18 -22.65
N ARG A 9 -24.26 10.43 -23.51
CA ARG A 9 -22.89 9.99 -23.28
C ARG A 9 -22.30 10.49 -21.95
N ASN A 10 -22.77 11.65 -21.47
CA ASN A 10 -22.39 12.19 -20.17
C ASN A 10 -22.85 11.24 -19.05
N GLN A 11 -24.09 10.75 -19.16
CA GLN A 11 -24.66 9.86 -18.16
C GLN A 11 -23.94 8.51 -18.14
N ILE A 12 -23.63 7.94 -19.31
CA ILE A 12 -22.87 6.69 -19.40
C ILE A 12 -21.51 6.82 -18.70
N LEU A 13 -20.77 7.89 -18.99
CA LEU A 13 -19.47 8.10 -18.38
C LEU A 13 -19.59 8.36 -16.86
N ALA A 14 -20.59 9.11 -16.44
CA ALA A 14 -20.86 9.35 -15.01
C ALA A 14 -21.16 8.02 -14.28
N ASP A 15 -21.94 7.13 -14.88
CA ASP A 15 -22.28 5.82 -14.33
C ASP A 15 -21.05 4.91 -14.23
N VAL A 16 -20.17 4.93 -15.25
CA VAL A 16 -18.89 4.19 -15.23
C VAL A 16 -17.99 4.67 -14.10
N ILE A 17 -17.81 6.00 -13.97
CA ILE A 17 -16.99 6.61 -12.90
C ILE A 17 -17.56 6.25 -11.52
N GLN A 18 -18.87 6.37 -11.34
CA GLN A 18 -19.50 6.00 -10.06
C GLN A 18 -19.46 4.51 -9.78
N GLY A 19 -19.56 3.66 -10.81
CA GLY A 19 -19.42 2.21 -10.68
C GLY A 19 -18.02 1.86 -10.14
N TRP A 20 -16.98 2.39 -10.75
CA TRP A 20 -15.61 2.23 -10.32
C TRP A 20 -15.37 2.78 -8.90
N ALA A 21 -15.91 3.96 -8.59
CA ALA A 21 -15.80 4.55 -7.27
C ALA A 21 -16.46 3.70 -6.17
N ARG A 22 -17.61 3.09 -6.47
CA ARG A 22 -18.29 2.19 -5.52
C ARG A 22 -17.52 0.90 -5.28
N SER A 23 -16.96 0.28 -6.35
CA SER A 23 -16.17 -0.95 -6.21
C SER A 23 -14.92 -0.75 -5.35
N HIS A 24 -14.36 0.46 -5.33
CA HIS A 24 -13.16 0.81 -4.57
C HIS A 24 -13.39 1.64 -3.31
N GLN A 25 -14.67 1.85 -2.90
CA GLN A 25 -15.04 2.65 -1.71
C GLN A 25 -14.54 4.10 -1.76
N LEU A 26 -14.55 4.71 -2.95
CA LEU A 26 -14.08 6.07 -3.24
C LEU A 26 -15.22 7.03 -3.61
N THR A 27 -16.45 6.74 -3.19
CA THR A 27 -17.64 7.53 -3.52
C THR A 27 -17.57 8.97 -3.04
N ASP A 28 -16.86 9.24 -1.96
CA ASP A 28 -16.74 10.55 -1.33
C ASP A 28 -15.53 11.36 -1.83
N ASP A 29 -14.78 10.82 -2.81
CA ASP A 29 -13.62 11.52 -3.35
C ASP A 29 -14.06 12.82 -4.07
N PRO A 30 -13.40 13.97 -3.78
CA PRO A 30 -13.78 15.27 -4.34
C PRO A 30 -13.67 15.35 -5.86
N TYR A 31 -12.67 14.68 -6.46
CA TYR A 31 -12.50 14.66 -7.90
C TYR A 31 -13.63 13.88 -8.57
N ILE A 32 -13.94 12.70 -8.05
CA ILE A 32 -15.00 11.82 -8.57
C ILE A 32 -16.37 12.50 -8.45
N THR A 33 -16.71 13.03 -7.28
CA THR A 33 -18.01 13.68 -7.04
C THR A 33 -18.15 14.96 -7.87
N GLY A 34 -17.09 15.75 -7.98
CA GLY A 34 -17.07 16.98 -8.77
C GLY A 34 -17.21 16.71 -10.28
N LEU A 35 -16.42 15.77 -10.81
CA LEU A 35 -16.48 15.41 -12.23
C LEU A 35 -17.84 14.79 -12.60
N THR A 36 -18.36 13.87 -11.78
CA THR A 36 -19.66 13.25 -12.02
C THR A 36 -20.78 14.29 -12.05
N ARG A 37 -20.78 15.24 -11.09
CA ARG A 37 -21.75 16.36 -11.09
C ARG A 37 -21.64 17.22 -12.35
N ALA A 38 -20.40 17.58 -12.74
CA ALA A 38 -20.16 18.37 -13.95
C ALA A 38 -20.65 17.67 -15.22
N LEU A 39 -20.49 16.34 -15.31
CA LEU A 39 -21.01 15.52 -16.41
C LEU A 39 -22.55 15.54 -16.46
N LEU A 40 -23.20 15.28 -15.31
CA LEU A 40 -24.67 15.23 -15.21
C LEU A 40 -25.31 16.58 -15.47
N GLU A 41 -24.73 17.68 -14.97
CA GLU A 41 -25.21 19.03 -15.19
C GLU A 41 -24.76 19.63 -16.54
N ASN A 42 -23.86 18.96 -17.24
CA ASN A 42 -23.21 19.45 -18.48
C ASN A 42 -22.58 20.86 -18.31
N LYS A 43 -21.97 21.12 -17.14
CA LYS A 43 -21.38 22.41 -16.79
C LYS A 43 -19.88 22.29 -16.53
N ASN A 44 -19.13 23.34 -16.86
CA ASN A 44 -17.71 23.47 -16.60
C ASN A 44 -16.82 22.33 -17.16
N LEU A 45 -17.28 21.62 -18.19
CA LEU A 45 -16.55 20.49 -18.77
C LEU A 45 -15.18 20.90 -19.34
N ALA A 46 -15.05 22.15 -19.83
CA ALA A 46 -13.76 22.67 -20.31
C ALA A 46 -12.71 22.77 -19.19
N MET A 47 -13.11 23.15 -17.98
CA MET A 47 -12.24 23.16 -16.81
C MET A 47 -11.76 21.73 -16.47
N TRP A 48 -12.68 20.77 -16.40
CA TRP A 48 -12.33 19.37 -16.12
C TRP A 48 -11.48 18.76 -17.24
N ALA A 49 -11.68 19.16 -18.49
CA ALA A 49 -10.86 18.73 -19.63
C ALA A 49 -9.40 19.19 -19.53
N SER A 50 -9.10 20.29 -18.83
CA SER A 50 -7.75 20.81 -18.63
C SER A 50 -6.95 20.04 -17.57
N ILE A 51 -7.62 19.29 -16.69
CA ILE A 51 -7.03 18.50 -15.64
C ILE A 51 -6.60 17.15 -16.23
N ASP A 52 -5.43 16.66 -15.83
CA ASP A 52 -5.01 15.30 -16.17
C ASP A 52 -5.68 14.28 -15.23
N PRO A 53 -6.60 13.44 -15.75
CA PRO A 53 -7.33 12.50 -14.90
C PRO A 53 -6.40 11.52 -14.18
N LEU A 54 -5.32 11.06 -14.83
CA LEU A 54 -4.41 10.11 -14.23
C LEU A 54 -3.64 10.69 -13.04
N ALA A 55 -3.38 11.98 -13.03
CA ALA A 55 -2.69 12.65 -11.91
C ALA A 55 -3.59 12.83 -10.68
N VAL A 56 -4.92 12.99 -10.90
CA VAL A 56 -5.85 13.39 -9.83
C VAL A 56 -6.75 12.24 -9.36
N LEU A 57 -7.03 11.24 -10.21
CA LEU A 57 -7.78 10.05 -9.80
C LEU A 57 -7.14 9.40 -8.56
N PRO A 58 -7.91 9.15 -7.50
CA PRO A 58 -7.41 8.53 -6.29
C PRO A 58 -6.85 7.13 -6.57
N LYS A 59 -5.88 6.71 -5.76
CA LYS A 59 -5.36 5.34 -5.79
C LYS A 59 -6.14 4.51 -4.77
N PRO A 60 -6.92 3.51 -5.20
CA PRO A 60 -7.57 2.61 -4.26
C PRO A 60 -6.54 1.82 -3.46
N ASN A 61 -6.89 1.52 -2.21
CA ASN A 61 -6.11 0.57 -1.43
C ASN A 61 -6.43 -0.85 -1.88
N SER A 62 -5.42 -1.70 -2.05
CA SER A 62 -5.66 -3.12 -2.32
C SER A 62 -6.32 -3.75 -1.09
N THR A 63 -7.56 -4.22 -1.24
CA THR A 63 -8.30 -4.91 -0.16
C THR A 63 -7.93 -6.39 -0.03
N ALA A 64 -7.09 -6.90 -0.92
CA ALA A 64 -6.70 -8.31 -0.98
C ALA A 64 -5.89 -8.81 0.22
N GLN A 65 -5.45 -7.90 1.12
CA GLN A 65 -4.43 -8.19 2.13
C GLN A 65 -4.93 -8.73 3.47
N ASP A 66 -6.21 -8.56 3.83
CA ASP A 66 -6.56 -8.62 5.26
C ASP A 66 -6.50 -10.01 5.90
N GLY A 67 -6.81 -11.08 5.19
CA GLY A 67 -6.90 -12.43 5.76
C GLY A 67 -5.55 -13.15 5.85
N LEU A 68 -4.87 -13.31 4.72
CA LEU A 68 -3.60 -14.05 4.64
C LEU A 68 -2.47 -13.33 5.37
N PHE A 69 -2.43 -12.01 5.28
CA PHE A 69 -1.41 -11.21 5.95
C PHE A 69 -1.55 -11.25 7.48
N LYS A 70 -2.79 -11.28 8.01
CA LYS A 70 -3.04 -11.48 9.46
C LYS A 70 -2.55 -12.84 9.93
N ILE A 71 -2.79 -13.91 9.14
CA ILE A 71 -2.31 -15.27 9.45
C ILE A 71 -0.79 -15.30 9.42
N PHE A 72 -0.17 -14.79 8.37
CA PHE A 72 1.29 -14.68 8.23
C PHE A 72 1.93 -13.94 9.41
N ARG A 73 1.38 -12.81 9.81
CA ARG A 73 1.86 -12.02 10.96
C ARG A 73 1.77 -12.80 12.28
N ARG A 74 0.67 -13.53 12.51
CA ARG A 74 0.51 -14.37 13.71
C ARG A 74 1.51 -15.52 13.74
N ILE A 75 1.71 -16.20 12.61
CA ILE A 75 2.69 -17.28 12.50
C ILE A 75 4.09 -16.77 12.80
N ASN A 76 4.49 -15.63 12.23
CA ASN A 76 5.78 -15.02 12.50
C ASN A 76 5.97 -14.62 13.97
N MET A 77 4.94 -14.05 14.60
CA MET A 77 4.99 -13.70 16.01
C MET A 77 5.20 -14.95 16.89
N PHE A 78 4.42 -16.02 16.62
CA PHE A 78 4.55 -17.28 17.34
C PHE A 78 5.91 -17.93 17.13
N ARG A 79 6.39 -18.00 15.87
CA ARG A 79 7.71 -18.52 15.55
C ARG A 79 8.82 -17.77 16.29
N ASN A 80 8.77 -16.44 16.32
CA ASN A 80 9.80 -15.64 16.97
C ASN A 80 9.85 -15.89 18.49
N ALA A 81 8.71 -16.11 19.13
CA ALA A 81 8.66 -16.52 20.54
C ALA A 81 9.22 -17.94 20.74
N LEU A 82 8.88 -18.86 19.82
CA LEU A 82 9.25 -20.27 19.92
C LEU A 82 10.76 -20.50 19.75
N VAL A 83 11.48 -19.61 19.04
CA VAL A 83 12.96 -19.69 18.90
C VAL A 83 13.68 -19.70 20.24
N PHE A 84 13.14 -19.03 21.25
CA PHE A 84 13.73 -18.97 22.59
C PHE A 84 13.27 -20.11 23.51
N ALA A 85 12.24 -20.87 23.10
CA ALA A 85 11.66 -21.93 23.92
C ALA A 85 12.65 -23.04 24.29
N PRO A 86 13.51 -23.57 23.38
CA PRO A 86 14.50 -24.60 23.74
C PRO A 86 15.44 -24.12 24.84
N VAL A 87 15.96 -22.89 24.72
CA VAL A 87 16.89 -22.35 25.72
C VAL A 87 16.20 -22.22 27.08
N ALA A 88 14.98 -21.64 27.11
CA ALA A 88 14.22 -21.51 28.35
C ALA A 88 13.89 -22.87 28.98
N PHE A 89 13.53 -23.86 28.14
CA PHE A 89 13.20 -25.21 28.60
C PHE A 89 14.42 -25.94 29.12
N THR A 90 15.56 -25.86 28.43
CA THR A 90 16.83 -26.43 28.87
C THR A 90 17.24 -25.85 30.24
N TRP A 91 17.16 -24.52 30.45
CA TRP A 91 17.46 -23.89 31.74
C TRP A 91 16.52 -24.36 32.86
N LEU A 92 15.23 -24.53 32.55
CA LEU A 92 14.27 -25.07 33.50
C LEU A 92 14.62 -26.53 33.88
N ALA A 93 14.99 -27.34 32.89
CA ALA A 93 15.37 -28.73 33.08
C ALA A 93 16.66 -28.85 33.91
N VAL A 94 17.68 -28.01 33.65
CA VAL A 94 18.90 -27.93 34.43
C VAL A 94 18.59 -27.58 35.89
N GLY A 95 17.72 -26.58 36.13
CA GLY A 95 17.31 -26.22 37.49
C GLY A 95 16.62 -27.36 38.22
N LYS A 96 15.72 -28.10 37.57
CA LYS A 96 15.05 -29.28 38.13
C LYS A 96 16.03 -30.41 38.43
N ALA A 97 16.94 -30.70 37.48
CA ALA A 97 17.95 -31.74 37.64
C ALA A 97 18.95 -31.42 38.77
N THR A 98 19.36 -30.14 38.91
CA THR A 98 20.26 -29.70 39.98
C THR A 98 19.62 -29.85 41.36
N SER A 99 18.37 -29.43 41.53
CA SER A 99 17.63 -29.58 42.80
C SER A 99 17.44 -31.05 43.17
N ALA A 100 17.07 -31.89 42.19
CA ALA A 100 16.94 -33.34 42.43
C ALA A 100 18.29 -34.03 42.74
N PHE A 101 19.37 -33.55 42.12
CA PHE A 101 20.74 -34.07 42.40
C PHE A 101 21.19 -33.73 43.82
N GLN A 102 20.90 -32.54 44.33
CA GLN A 102 21.17 -32.17 45.72
C GLN A 102 20.42 -33.10 46.68
N GLU A 103 19.12 -33.32 46.45
CA GLU A 103 18.34 -34.26 47.27
C GLU A 103 18.89 -35.67 47.24
N PHE A 104 19.33 -36.14 46.04
CA PHE A 104 19.96 -37.46 45.89
C PHE A 104 21.26 -37.59 46.71
N VAL A 105 22.17 -36.59 46.64
CA VAL A 105 23.43 -36.58 47.35
C VAL A 105 23.21 -36.52 48.88
N GLU A 106 22.27 -35.76 49.36
CA GLU A 106 21.92 -35.69 50.78
C GLU A 106 21.45 -37.04 51.35
N LYS A 107 20.68 -37.79 50.55
CA LYS A 107 20.15 -39.10 50.94
C LYS A 107 21.18 -40.24 50.78
N ASN A 108 22.19 -40.06 49.91
CA ASN A 108 23.17 -41.10 49.54
C ASN A 108 24.59 -40.56 49.66
N THR A 109 25.05 -40.28 50.87
CA THR A 109 26.36 -39.66 51.19
C THR A 109 27.60 -40.46 50.70
N THR A 110 27.45 -41.75 50.40
CA THR A 110 28.48 -42.62 49.87
C THR A 110 28.44 -42.82 48.36
N ALA A 111 27.47 -42.22 47.66
CA ALA A 111 27.32 -42.39 46.23
C ALA A 111 28.37 -41.57 45.45
N THR A 112 29.06 -42.23 44.53
CA THR A 112 30.07 -41.63 43.63
C THR A 112 29.50 -41.31 42.25
N VAL A 113 28.25 -40.84 42.18
CA VAL A 113 27.56 -40.52 40.93
C VAL A 113 27.83 -39.07 40.55
N ASN A 114 28.22 -38.82 39.30
CA ASN A 114 28.38 -37.46 38.80
C ASN A 114 27.03 -36.88 38.35
N PHE A 115 26.95 -35.54 38.25
CA PHE A 115 25.70 -34.84 37.86
C PHE A 115 25.14 -35.27 36.50
N LEU A 116 26.02 -35.52 35.50
CA LEU A 116 25.57 -35.90 34.15
C LEU A 116 24.94 -37.29 34.13
N GLU A 117 25.61 -38.25 34.84
CA GLU A 117 25.10 -39.61 35.02
C GLU A 117 23.77 -39.61 35.77
N PHE A 118 23.66 -38.79 36.85
CA PHE A 118 22.44 -38.60 37.56
C PHE A 118 21.33 -38.07 36.64
N TRP A 119 21.66 -37.02 35.86
CA TRP A 119 20.67 -36.43 34.96
C TRP A 119 20.19 -37.39 33.86
N GLN A 120 21.05 -38.30 33.42
CA GLN A 120 20.70 -39.34 32.45
C GLN A 120 19.81 -40.42 33.04
N ASN A 121 20.12 -40.92 34.22
CA ASN A 121 19.46 -42.09 34.83
C ASN A 121 18.27 -41.71 35.74
N GLY A 122 18.34 -40.53 36.39
CA GLY A 122 17.29 -39.99 37.25
C GLY A 122 17.19 -40.61 38.65
N TYR A 123 17.70 -41.81 38.85
CA TYR A 123 17.80 -42.55 40.14
C TYR A 123 16.53 -42.46 41.01
N ASP A 124 15.34 -42.50 40.37
CA ASP A 124 14.01 -42.39 40.97
C ASP A 124 13.73 -41.11 41.76
N VAL A 125 14.68 -40.13 41.75
CA VAL A 125 14.52 -38.80 42.36
C VAL A 125 14.13 -37.77 41.30
N LEU A 126 14.73 -37.88 40.08
CA LEU A 126 14.39 -37.02 38.97
C LEU A 126 13.29 -37.66 38.11
N GLY A 127 12.16 -36.98 37.90
CA GLY A 127 11.10 -37.43 37.02
C GLY A 127 11.60 -37.72 35.60
N SER A 128 11.03 -38.75 34.97
CA SER A 128 11.49 -39.25 33.66
C SER A 128 11.41 -38.20 32.57
N GLU A 129 10.50 -37.25 32.68
CA GLU A 129 10.29 -36.11 31.76
C GLU A 129 11.45 -35.11 31.79
N TRP A 130 12.19 -35.02 32.89
CA TRP A 130 13.32 -34.10 33.08
C TRP A 130 14.68 -34.72 32.80
N ARG A 131 14.72 -36.00 32.43
CA ARG A 131 15.99 -36.67 32.04
C ARG A 131 16.54 -36.04 30.78
N ILE A 132 17.88 -35.92 30.69
CA ILE A 132 18.58 -35.25 29.59
C ILE A 132 18.13 -35.74 28.20
N SER A 133 17.90 -37.03 28.03
CA SER A 133 17.46 -37.62 26.77
C SER A 133 16.08 -37.12 26.35
N ARG A 134 15.16 -36.94 27.29
CA ARG A 134 13.81 -36.43 27.02
C ARG A 134 13.85 -34.93 26.72
N VAL A 135 14.64 -34.19 27.49
CA VAL A 135 14.85 -32.74 27.26
C VAL A 135 15.45 -32.52 25.88
N ALA A 136 16.52 -33.24 25.53
CA ALA A 136 17.13 -33.11 24.20
C ALA A 136 16.20 -33.49 23.05
N THR A 137 15.38 -34.54 23.26
CA THR A 137 14.38 -34.93 22.26
C THR A 137 13.30 -33.84 22.06
N LEU A 138 12.82 -33.26 23.17
CA LEU A 138 11.82 -32.17 23.08
C LEU A 138 12.41 -30.91 22.42
N ASP A 139 13.63 -30.53 22.78
CA ASP A 139 14.35 -29.40 22.19
C ASP A 139 14.54 -29.61 20.67
N PHE A 140 14.91 -30.83 20.27
CA PHE A 140 14.98 -31.19 18.84
C PHE A 140 13.67 -30.98 18.13
N PHE A 141 12.54 -31.40 18.70
CA PHE A 141 11.21 -31.22 18.09
C PHE A 141 10.82 -29.74 18.04
N ILE A 142 11.14 -28.95 19.06
CA ILE A 142 10.86 -27.51 19.05
C ILE A 142 11.67 -26.82 17.94
N VAL A 143 12.97 -27.12 17.82
CA VAL A 143 13.82 -26.56 16.76
C VAL A 143 13.32 -26.99 15.38
N PHE A 144 12.97 -28.25 15.21
CA PHE A 144 12.40 -28.76 13.96
C PHE A 144 11.09 -28.04 13.60
N LEU A 145 10.21 -27.83 14.57
CA LEU A 145 8.97 -27.07 14.40
C LEU A 145 9.24 -25.62 13.98
N VAL A 146 10.24 -24.96 14.57
CA VAL A 146 10.66 -23.61 14.20
C VAL A 146 11.12 -23.56 12.73
N ILE A 147 11.89 -24.57 12.30
CA ILE A 147 12.32 -24.68 10.90
C ILE A 147 11.12 -24.83 9.98
N LEU A 148 10.19 -25.75 10.29
CA LEU A 148 8.96 -25.94 9.49
C LEU A 148 8.12 -24.66 9.42
N LEU A 149 7.92 -23.99 10.56
CA LEU A 149 7.17 -22.72 10.60
C LEU A 149 7.87 -21.63 9.78
N THR A 150 9.20 -21.64 9.73
CA THR A 150 9.98 -20.68 8.93
C THR A 150 9.75 -20.92 7.44
N LEU A 151 9.87 -22.17 6.98
CA LEU A 151 9.63 -22.53 5.58
C LEU A 151 8.19 -22.24 5.17
N PHE A 152 7.24 -22.59 6.02
CA PHE A 152 5.82 -22.35 5.77
C PHE A 152 5.48 -20.84 5.74
N SER A 153 6.05 -20.08 6.66
CA SER A 153 5.89 -18.62 6.70
C SER A 153 6.45 -17.95 5.44
N ASN A 154 7.64 -18.36 4.98
CA ASN A 154 8.24 -17.83 3.76
C ASN A 154 7.38 -18.15 2.53
N TYR A 155 6.86 -19.38 2.44
CA TYR A 155 5.97 -19.78 1.36
C TYR A 155 4.66 -18.98 1.33
N LEU A 156 4.02 -18.79 2.50
CA LEU A 156 2.82 -17.96 2.61
C LEU A 156 3.10 -16.49 2.28
N GLY A 157 4.25 -15.98 2.72
CA GLY A 157 4.67 -14.60 2.43
C GLY A 157 4.85 -14.37 0.92
N GLU A 158 5.43 -15.34 0.21
CA GLU A 158 5.58 -15.25 -1.25
C GLU A 158 4.24 -15.25 -1.97
N ILE A 159 3.30 -16.11 -1.56
CA ILE A 159 1.94 -16.13 -2.14
C ILE A 159 1.20 -14.82 -1.86
N ALA A 160 1.27 -14.32 -0.62
CA ALA A 160 0.63 -13.07 -0.23
C ALA A 160 1.17 -11.89 -1.05
N ASN A 161 2.50 -11.79 -1.19
CA ASN A 161 3.16 -10.74 -1.96
C ASN A 161 2.83 -10.80 -3.46
N LYS A 162 2.76 -12.00 -4.05
CA LYS A 162 2.33 -12.17 -5.46
C LYS A 162 0.91 -11.66 -5.67
N ARG A 163 -0.02 -12.05 -4.80
CA ARG A 163 -1.42 -11.60 -4.89
C ARG A 163 -1.57 -10.09 -4.70
N GLU A 164 -0.77 -9.50 -3.81
CA GLU A 164 -0.73 -8.06 -3.62
C GLU A 164 -0.29 -7.34 -4.89
N LEU A 165 0.83 -7.77 -5.49
CA LEU A 165 1.34 -7.20 -6.73
C LEU A 165 0.37 -7.37 -7.91
N GLU A 166 -0.32 -8.50 -8.00
CA GLU A 166 -1.35 -8.72 -9.02
C GLU A 166 -2.54 -7.77 -8.83
N SER A 167 -3.04 -7.65 -7.59
CA SER A 167 -4.14 -6.73 -7.26
C SER A 167 -3.76 -5.27 -7.49
N GLU A 168 -2.54 -4.85 -7.14
CA GLU A 168 -2.05 -3.50 -7.42
C GLU A 168 -1.97 -3.21 -8.93
N ARG A 169 -1.55 -4.21 -9.72
CA ARG A 169 -1.50 -4.07 -11.19
C ARG A 169 -2.89 -3.96 -11.79
N GLU A 170 -3.84 -4.78 -11.37
CA GLU A 170 -5.24 -4.72 -11.81
C GLU A 170 -5.84 -3.35 -11.49
N ILE A 171 -5.70 -2.87 -10.26
CA ILE A 171 -6.17 -1.54 -9.85
C ILE A 171 -5.51 -0.43 -10.66
N ALA A 172 -4.20 -0.52 -10.90
CA ALA A 172 -3.49 0.47 -11.70
C ALA A 172 -3.95 0.46 -13.17
N GLN A 173 -4.25 -0.71 -13.72
CA GLN A 173 -4.78 -0.87 -15.07
C GLN A 173 -6.19 -0.27 -15.16
N GLU A 174 -7.13 -0.65 -14.28
CA GLU A 174 -8.48 -0.11 -14.25
C GLU A 174 -8.49 1.41 -14.11
N ARG A 175 -7.63 1.95 -13.23
CA ARG A 175 -7.48 3.39 -13.04
C ARG A 175 -6.97 4.07 -14.31
N THR A 176 -6.04 3.44 -15.02
CA THR A 176 -5.50 3.96 -16.28
C THR A 176 -6.56 3.93 -17.39
N GLU A 177 -7.29 2.83 -17.52
CA GLU A 177 -8.40 2.70 -18.48
C GLU A 177 -9.48 3.75 -18.23
N LEU A 178 -9.87 3.95 -16.96
CA LEU A 178 -10.83 4.98 -16.58
C LEU A 178 -10.29 6.39 -16.92
N ALA A 179 -9.02 6.68 -16.62
CA ALA A 179 -8.41 7.96 -16.94
C ALA A 179 -8.39 8.23 -18.45
N ILE A 180 -8.09 7.22 -19.26
CA ILE A 180 -8.14 7.31 -20.73
C ILE A 180 -9.55 7.58 -21.20
N ALA A 181 -10.55 6.84 -20.71
CA ALA A 181 -11.95 7.05 -21.07
C ALA A 181 -12.45 8.47 -20.74
N ILE A 182 -12.09 8.98 -19.54
CA ILE A 182 -12.39 10.35 -19.14
C ILE A 182 -11.70 11.35 -20.08
N LYS A 183 -10.42 11.15 -20.36
CA LYS A 183 -9.63 12.05 -21.21
C LYS A 183 -10.14 12.08 -22.65
N GLU A 184 -10.42 10.93 -23.22
CA GLU A 184 -10.97 10.80 -24.57
C GLU A 184 -12.31 11.53 -24.68
N TYR A 185 -13.20 11.33 -23.74
CA TYR A 185 -14.49 12.00 -23.71
C TYR A 185 -14.37 13.52 -23.60
N LEU A 186 -13.55 13.98 -22.65
CA LEU A 186 -13.38 15.41 -22.38
C LEU A 186 -12.49 16.12 -23.41
N TYR A 187 -11.74 15.39 -24.23
CA TYR A 187 -10.87 15.98 -25.24
C TYR A 187 -11.61 16.93 -26.17
N SER A 188 -12.79 16.54 -26.63
CA SER A 188 -13.66 17.38 -27.50
C SER A 188 -14.22 18.62 -26.81
N LYS A 189 -14.16 18.70 -25.48
CA LYS A 189 -14.63 19.82 -24.65
C LYS A 189 -13.51 20.79 -24.27
N GLN A 190 -12.26 20.45 -24.58
CA GLN A 190 -11.10 21.25 -24.25
C GLN A 190 -11.06 22.52 -25.12
N THR A 191 -11.28 23.68 -24.51
CA THR A 191 -11.26 24.98 -25.21
C THR A 191 -9.88 25.62 -25.19
N VAL A 192 -9.02 25.26 -24.19
CA VAL A 192 -7.67 25.80 -24.02
C VAL A 192 -6.65 24.70 -24.27
N THR A 193 -6.00 24.74 -25.43
CA THR A 193 -4.83 23.92 -25.74
C THR A 193 -3.56 24.74 -25.56
N ARG A 194 -2.39 24.09 -25.49
CA ARG A 194 -1.09 24.81 -25.47
C ARG A 194 -0.95 25.72 -26.67
N LEU A 195 -1.49 25.32 -27.82
CA LEU A 195 -1.47 26.11 -29.04
C LEU A 195 -2.30 27.38 -28.91
N THR A 196 -3.55 27.26 -28.42
CA THR A 196 -4.47 28.41 -28.22
C THR A 196 -3.98 29.33 -27.10
N LEU A 197 -3.34 28.78 -26.04
CA LEU A 197 -2.71 29.61 -25.01
C LEU A 197 -1.53 30.41 -25.56
N ASN A 198 -0.64 29.78 -26.33
CA ASN A 198 0.48 30.45 -26.97
C ASN A 198 0.02 31.52 -27.97
N GLN A 199 -1.02 31.25 -28.75
CA GLN A 199 -1.65 32.25 -29.64
C GLN A 199 -2.24 33.40 -28.84
N GLY A 200 -2.94 33.12 -27.73
CA GLY A 200 -3.50 34.15 -26.85
C GLY A 200 -2.41 35.01 -26.19
N ILE A 201 -1.30 34.42 -25.77
CA ILE A 201 -0.16 35.19 -25.24
C ILE A 201 0.50 36.03 -26.35
N ALA A 202 0.71 35.48 -27.54
CA ALA A 202 1.29 36.20 -28.66
C ALA A 202 0.42 37.42 -29.04
N SER A 203 -0.90 37.23 -29.16
CA SER A 203 -1.83 38.35 -29.45
C SER A 203 -1.89 39.39 -28.33
N ALA A 204 -1.80 38.97 -27.07
CA ALA A 204 -1.72 39.92 -25.94
C ALA A 204 -0.45 40.73 -25.94
N ILE A 205 0.69 40.12 -26.28
CA ILE A 205 1.96 40.85 -26.47
C ILE A 205 1.88 41.84 -27.61
N GLU A 206 1.32 41.44 -28.75
CA GLU A 206 1.15 42.29 -29.91
C GLU A 206 0.27 43.50 -29.59
N ASN A 207 -0.85 43.29 -28.90
CA ASN A 207 -1.71 44.36 -28.42
C ASN A 207 -1.02 45.32 -27.45
N LEU A 208 -0.14 44.81 -26.56
CA LEU A 208 0.64 45.62 -25.64
C LEU A 208 1.69 46.47 -26.40
N VAL A 209 2.35 45.89 -27.38
CA VAL A 209 3.33 46.60 -28.25
C VAL A 209 2.61 47.71 -29.00
N GLU A 210 1.48 47.46 -29.63
CA GLU A 210 0.68 48.46 -30.34
C GLU A 210 0.21 49.57 -29.39
N ALA A 211 -0.27 49.24 -28.19
CA ALA A 211 -0.70 50.19 -27.21
C ALA A 211 0.47 51.11 -26.75
N THR A 212 1.69 50.53 -26.57
CA THR A 212 2.90 51.30 -26.20
C THR A 212 3.37 52.21 -27.35
N GLU A 213 3.32 51.77 -28.58
CA GLU A 213 3.60 52.60 -29.73
C GLU A 213 2.62 53.77 -29.86
N ASN A 214 1.33 53.51 -29.68
CA ASN A 214 0.31 54.54 -29.71
C ASN A 214 0.49 55.59 -28.62
N LEU A 215 0.95 55.19 -27.43
CA LEU A 215 1.27 56.11 -26.35
C LEU A 215 2.56 56.95 -26.62
N GLN A 216 3.52 56.44 -27.39
CA GLN A 216 4.75 57.15 -27.75
C GLN A 216 4.54 58.14 -28.92
N ARG A 217 3.59 57.89 -29.83
CA ARG A 217 3.30 58.78 -30.99
C ARG A 217 2.91 60.22 -30.60
N PRO A 218 2.08 60.51 -29.61
CA PRO A 218 1.77 61.90 -29.21
C PRO A 218 2.96 62.61 -28.59
N ARG A 219 3.84 61.95 -27.86
CA ARG A 219 5.06 62.55 -27.31
C ARG A 219 6.07 62.95 -28.38
N ARG A 220 6.26 62.19 -29.45
CA ARG A 220 7.15 62.56 -30.57
C ARG A 220 6.61 63.75 -31.35
N ARG A 221 5.29 63.87 -31.55
CA ARG A 221 4.64 65.01 -32.23
C ARG A 221 4.79 66.31 -31.38
N ALA A 222 4.66 66.20 -30.06
CA ALA A 222 4.85 67.34 -29.14
C ALA A 222 6.30 67.81 -29.08
N ALA A 223 7.28 66.87 -29.13
CA ALA A 223 8.72 67.21 -29.14
C ALA A 223 9.18 67.84 -30.45
N ALA A 224 8.62 67.41 -31.61
CA ALA A 224 8.90 67.99 -32.91
C ALA A 224 8.37 69.42 -33.04
N LYS A 225 7.19 69.74 -32.45
CA LYS A 225 6.59 71.06 -32.44
C LYS A 225 7.33 72.09 -31.55
N LYS A 226 8.13 71.59 -30.57
CA LYS A 226 8.96 72.42 -29.65
C LYS A 226 10.34 72.77 -30.21
N LYS A 227 10.80 72.07 -31.27
CA LYS A 227 12.06 72.37 -31.98
C LYS A 227 11.89 73.30 -33.20
N SER A 228 10.64 73.64 -33.54
CA SER A 228 10.28 74.49 -34.69
C SER A 228 9.80 75.93 -34.24
N LYS A 229 10.07 76.27 -32.98
CA LYS A 229 9.91 77.61 -32.46
C LYS A 229 11.29 78.01 -31.90
#